data_b67bf4e760c2c005e51069d9debbb46b
#
_entry.id   b67bf4e760c2c005e51069d9debbb46b
#
_cell.length_a   1.000
_cell.length_b   1.000
_cell.length_c   1.000
_cell.angle_alpha   90.00
_cell.angle_beta   90.00
_cell.angle_gamma   90.00
#
_symmetry.space_group_name_H-M   'P 1'
#
loop_
_entity.id
_entity.type
_entity.pdbx_description
1 polymer ?
#
loop_
_entity_poly.entity_id
_entity_poly.type
_entity_poly.pdbx_seq_one_letter_code
_entity_poly.pdbx_strand_id
1 'polypeptide(L)'
;MQNRKIVFWEVDAQEDFMVPGGKLYVPGAEKIIPNIKRLVDMAREGRLLLISSACRHLADDPEFQTFPPHCVRGTPGERIIPQGLAQKVYSIPNDGTAKLPDSVFDNQQIVLEKQTLDVFANPHTEGIVNRLGKDTEYLVFGVVVEHCVHLAAKGLIDRGRKVSIVKDAIETLRGVDGRRSLDELKSLGAAFVSTDEAIAMVAGKAAR
;
A
#
# COMPACT_ATOMS: atom_id res chain seq x y z
N MET A 1 0.03 5.03 28.36
CA MET A 1 0.45 4.48 27.04
C MET A 1 -0.10 5.43 25.98
N GLN A 2 0.77 6.04 25.15
CA GLN A 2 0.34 6.97 24.09
C GLN A 2 -0.60 6.26 23.12
N ASN A 3 -1.68 6.93 22.75
CA ASN A 3 -2.68 6.42 21.81
C ASN A 3 -2.06 6.44 20.39
N ARG A 4 -1.34 5.37 20.00
CA ARG A 4 -0.69 5.28 18.68
C ARG A 4 -1.73 5.27 17.60
N LYS A 5 -1.63 6.20 16.63
CA LYS A 5 -2.45 6.15 15.42
C LYS A 5 -2.00 4.95 14.56
N ILE A 6 -2.94 4.14 14.09
CA ILE A 6 -2.67 3.08 13.11
C ILE A 6 -3.20 3.54 11.75
N VAL A 7 -2.41 3.33 10.73
CA VAL A 7 -2.75 3.53 9.32
C VAL A 7 -2.45 2.24 8.58
N PHE A 8 -3.37 1.77 7.78
CA PHE A 8 -3.11 0.68 6.85
C PHE A 8 -2.54 1.24 5.55
N TRP A 9 -1.53 0.55 5.01
CA TRP A 9 -0.88 0.91 3.77
C TRP A 9 -0.95 -0.26 2.80
N GLU A 10 -1.87 -0.17 1.86
CA GLU A 10 -2.07 -1.12 0.77
C GLU A 10 -1.14 -0.78 -0.39
N VAL A 11 -0.43 -1.77 -0.91
CA VAL A 11 0.51 -1.58 -2.01
C VAL A 11 -0.02 -2.29 -3.25
N ASP A 12 -0.35 -1.49 -4.27
CA ASP A 12 -0.59 -1.90 -5.65
C ASP A 12 -1.57 -3.08 -5.82
N ALA A 13 -2.67 -3.09 -5.06
CA ALA A 13 -3.71 -4.12 -5.17
C ALA A 13 -4.56 -3.93 -6.46
N GLN A 14 -3.88 -3.90 -7.63
CA GLN A 14 -4.47 -3.62 -8.94
C GLN A 14 -4.70 -4.88 -9.76
N GLU A 15 -5.66 -4.83 -10.70
CA GLU A 15 -6.05 -6.00 -11.49
C GLU A 15 -4.88 -6.62 -12.26
N ASP A 16 -3.98 -5.81 -12.84
CA ASP A 16 -2.83 -6.33 -13.58
C ASP A 16 -1.84 -7.15 -12.73
N PHE A 17 -1.83 -6.94 -11.40
CA PHE A 17 -0.99 -7.69 -10.48
C PHE A 17 -1.73 -8.83 -9.76
N MET A 18 -3.00 -8.60 -9.41
CA MET A 18 -3.72 -9.42 -8.43
C MET A 18 -4.51 -10.58 -9.03
N VAL A 19 -4.87 -10.50 -10.31
CA VAL A 19 -5.75 -11.52 -10.91
C VAL A 19 -5.08 -12.29 -12.04
N PRO A 20 -5.35 -13.60 -12.18
CA PRO A 20 -4.86 -14.37 -13.31
C PRO A 20 -5.25 -13.72 -14.64
N GLY A 21 -4.28 -13.55 -15.54
CA GLY A 21 -4.46 -12.86 -16.83
C GLY A 21 -4.10 -11.37 -16.80
N GLY A 22 -3.81 -10.80 -15.65
CA GLY A 22 -3.23 -9.47 -15.53
C GLY A 22 -1.88 -9.36 -16.24
N LYS A 23 -1.54 -8.18 -16.73
CA LYS A 23 -0.36 -7.97 -17.61
C LYS A 23 0.96 -8.19 -16.91
N LEU A 24 0.99 -8.00 -15.59
CA LEU A 24 2.15 -8.31 -14.73
C LEU A 24 1.68 -9.10 -13.49
N TYR A 25 0.85 -10.13 -13.77
CA TYR A 25 0.27 -10.96 -12.73
C TYR A 25 1.34 -11.59 -11.81
N VAL A 26 1.12 -11.45 -10.51
CA VAL A 26 1.95 -12.02 -9.46
C VAL A 26 1.37 -13.39 -9.09
N PRO A 27 2.04 -14.51 -9.40
CA PRO A 27 1.50 -15.84 -9.12
C PRO A 27 1.20 -16.03 -7.63
N GLY A 28 -0.05 -16.29 -7.31
CA GLY A 28 -0.49 -16.47 -5.91
C GLY A 28 -1.12 -15.22 -5.28
N ALA A 29 -1.05 -14.06 -5.93
CA ALA A 29 -1.63 -12.82 -5.39
C ALA A 29 -3.15 -12.93 -5.17
N GLU A 30 -3.86 -13.73 -5.96
CA GLU A 30 -5.28 -13.97 -5.75
C GLU A 30 -5.59 -14.63 -4.39
N LYS A 31 -4.63 -15.34 -3.80
CA LYS A 31 -4.80 -16.03 -2.50
C LYS A 31 -4.80 -15.07 -1.33
N ILE A 32 -4.16 -13.90 -1.48
CA ILE A 32 -4.13 -12.89 -0.41
C ILE A 32 -5.33 -11.92 -0.49
N ILE A 33 -6.11 -11.93 -1.56
CA ILE A 33 -7.29 -11.05 -1.73
C ILE A 33 -8.28 -11.14 -0.55
N PRO A 34 -8.61 -12.33 0.00
CA PRO A 34 -9.49 -12.40 1.16
C PRO A 34 -8.95 -11.64 2.38
N ASN A 35 -7.65 -11.69 2.64
CA ASN A 35 -7.02 -10.97 3.73
C ASN A 35 -6.97 -9.47 3.46
N ILE A 36 -6.63 -9.04 2.23
CA ILE A 36 -6.73 -7.64 1.81
C ILE A 36 -8.13 -7.11 2.07
N LYS A 37 -9.17 -7.83 1.65
CA LYS A 37 -10.56 -7.44 1.89
C LYS A 37 -10.85 -7.19 3.37
N ARG A 38 -10.43 -8.10 4.25
CA ARG A 38 -10.64 -7.98 5.71
C ARG A 38 -9.97 -6.73 6.28
N LEU A 39 -8.76 -6.41 5.81
CA LEU A 39 -8.04 -5.20 6.21
C LEU A 39 -8.74 -3.94 5.69
N VAL A 40 -9.16 -3.92 4.43
CA VAL A 40 -9.87 -2.78 3.83
C VAL A 40 -11.25 -2.57 4.46
N ASP A 41 -11.93 -3.63 4.89
CA ASP A 41 -13.22 -3.53 5.60
C ASP A 41 -13.07 -2.69 6.89
N MET A 42 -11.93 -2.70 7.56
CA MET A 42 -11.68 -1.81 8.72
C MET A 42 -11.74 -0.32 8.34
N ALA A 43 -11.25 0.05 7.14
CA ALA A 43 -11.37 1.41 6.64
C ALA A 43 -12.80 1.73 6.19
N ARG A 44 -13.50 0.78 5.55
CA ARG A 44 -14.92 0.91 5.18
C ARG A 44 -15.80 1.16 6.39
N GLU A 45 -15.47 0.55 7.53
CA GLU A 45 -16.16 0.75 8.81
C GLU A 45 -15.75 2.05 9.53
N GLY A 46 -14.86 2.86 8.93
CA GLY A 46 -14.39 4.12 9.51
C GLY A 46 -13.48 3.97 10.74
N ARG A 47 -12.88 2.80 10.95
CA ARG A 47 -12.04 2.53 12.12
C ARG A 47 -10.61 3.08 11.99
N LEU A 48 -10.14 3.28 10.76
CA LEU A 48 -8.82 3.82 10.46
C LEU A 48 -8.79 4.43 9.05
N LEU A 49 -7.71 5.14 8.75
CA LEU A 49 -7.38 5.58 7.42
C LEU A 49 -6.63 4.47 6.67
N LEU A 50 -7.04 4.20 5.43
CA LEU A 50 -6.29 3.40 4.46
C LEU A 50 -5.52 4.35 3.53
N ILE A 51 -4.23 4.10 3.34
CA ILE A 51 -3.44 4.67 2.26
C ILE A 51 -3.16 3.55 1.28
N SER A 52 -3.28 3.83 -0.02
CA SER A 52 -2.94 2.87 -1.06
C SER A 52 -1.97 3.52 -2.05
N SER A 53 -0.97 2.78 -2.51
CA SER A 53 -0.27 3.14 -3.74
C SER A 53 -0.93 2.47 -4.94
N ALA A 54 -0.85 3.12 -6.10
CA ALA A 54 -1.33 2.54 -7.36
C ALA A 54 -0.48 3.00 -8.53
N CYS A 55 -0.04 2.05 -9.35
CA CYS A 55 0.62 2.34 -10.61
C CYS A 55 -0.36 2.96 -11.60
N ARG A 56 0.06 4.04 -12.29
CA ARG A 56 -0.74 4.76 -13.28
C ARG A 56 0.15 5.18 -14.44
N HIS A 57 0.61 4.20 -15.23
CA HIS A 57 1.56 4.42 -16.30
C HIS A 57 0.93 5.06 -17.54
N LEU A 58 1.71 5.85 -18.27
CA LEU A 58 1.37 6.24 -19.64
C LEU A 58 1.71 5.10 -20.60
N ALA A 59 1.17 5.13 -21.80
CA ALA A 59 1.37 4.06 -22.77
C ALA A 59 2.84 3.89 -23.23
N ASP A 60 3.63 4.96 -23.10
CA ASP A 60 5.05 5.05 -23.45
C ASP A 60 5.97 5.19 -22.22
N ASP A 61 5.52 4.72 -21.06
CA ASP A 61 6.25 4.85 -19.81
C ASP A 61 7.64 4.19 -19.89
N PRO A 62 8.72 4.87 -19.45
CA PRO A 62 10.07 4.32 -19.45
C PRO A 62 10.23 3.01 -18.66
N GLU A 63 9.39 2.76 -17.66
CA GLU A 63 9.42 1.53 -16.87
C GLU A 63 9.17 0.29 -17.72
N PHE A 64 8.49 0.43 -18.87
CA PHE A 64 8.22 -0.66 -19.81
C PHE A 64 9.46 -1.15 -20.59
N GLN A 65 10.60 -0.50 -20.42
CA GLN A 65 11.89 -1.05 -20.86
C GLN A 65 12.36 -2.19 -19.95
N THR A 66 11.88 -2.25 -18.71
CA THR A 66 12.27 -3.26 -17.71
C THR A 66 11.14 -4.26 -17.45
N PHE A 67 9.89 -3.80 -17.43
CA PHE A 67 8.70 -4.62 -17.18
C PHE A 67 7.74 -4.59 -18.38
N PRO A 68 6.93 -5.64 -18.59
CA PRO A 68 5.85 -5.57 -19.57
C PRO A 68 4.90 -4.38 -19.29
N PRO A 69 4.28 -3.78 -20.32
CA PRO A 69 3.27 -2.76 -20.10
C PRO A 69 2.15 -3.26 -19.18
N HIS A 70 1.95 -2.56 -18.08
CA HIS A 70 0.99 -2.89 -17.02
C HIS A 70 0.40 -1.62 -16.41
N CYS A 71 -0.75 -1.72 -15.78
CA CYS A 71 -1.45 -0.61 -15.13
C CYS A 71 -1.49 0.66 -15.98
N VAL A 72 -1.64 0.48 -17.30
CA VAL A 72 -1.69 1.60 -18.26
C VAL A 72 -2.98 2.37 -18.03
N ARG A 73 -2.86 3.70 -17.92
CA ARG A 73 -3.96 4.62 -17.66
C ARG A 73 -5.10 4.42 -18.66
N GLY A 74 -6.34 4.31 -18.16
CA GLY A 74 -7.54 4.07 -18.95
C GLY A 74 -7.81 2.60 -19.27
N THR A 75 -6.93 1.66 -18.91
CA THR A 75 -7.18 0.23 -19.07
C THR A 75 -7.81 -0.42 -17.84
N PRO A 76 -8.45 -1.60 -17.94
CA PRO A 76 -8.93 -2.31 -16.77
C PRO A 76 -7.83 -2.63 -15.76
N GLY A 77 -6.61 -2.96 -16.24
CA GLY A 77 -5.48 -3.38 -15.41
C GLY A 77 -5.02 -2.38 -14.37
N GLU A 78 -5.24 -1.06 -14.61
CA GLU A 78 -4.89 -0.01 -13.65
C GLU A 78 -5.81 0.06 -12.43
N ARG A 79 -6.98 -0.60 -12.49
CA ARG A 79 -7.97 -0.50 -11.42
C ARG A 79 -7.50 -1.25 -10.18
N ILE A 80 -7.66 -0.64 -9.03
CA ILE A 80 -7.58 -1.37 -7.76
C ILE A 80 -8.74 -2.38 -7.75
N ILE A 81 -8.47 -3.61 -7.33
CA ILE A 81 -9.50 -4.65 -7.24
C ILE A 81 -10.62 -4.19 -6.29
N PRO A 82 -11.87 -4.64 -6.50
CA PRO A 82 -12.99 -4.20 -5.64
C PRO A 82 -12.77 -4.46 -4.15
N GLN A 83 -12.02 -5.50 -3.80
CA GLN A 83 -11.69 -5.85 -2.42
C GLN A 83 -10.71 -4.85 -1.78
N GLY A 84 -9.88 -4.18 -2.59
CA GLY A 84 -8.92 -3.15 -2.17
C GLY A 84 -9.50 -1.73 -2.09
N LEU A 85 -10.77 -1.52 -2.41
CA LEU A 85 -11.38 -0.17 -2.45
C LEU A 85 -12.28 0.08 -1.25
N ALA A 86 -12.10 1.23 -0.55
CA ALA A 86 -13.08 1.76 0.39
C ALA A 86 -14.23 2.47 -0.36
N GLN A 87 -15.19 3.04 0.39
CA GLN A 87 -16.34 3.72 -0.21
C GLN A 87 -16.04 5.19 -0.56
N LYS A 88 -15.29 5.88 0.32
CA LYS A 88 -14.86 7.26 0.13
C LYS A 88 -13.36 7.28 -0.17
N VAL A 89 -13.03 7.47 -1.44
CA VAL A 89 -11.65 7.41 -1.95
C VAL A 89 -11.24 8.78 -2.48
N TYR A 90 -10.04 9.24 -2.13
CA TYR A 90 -9.41 10.41 -2.71
C TYR A 90 -8.12 9.98 -3.43
N SER A 91 -8.06 10.18 -4.75
CA SER A 91 -6.87 9.87 -5.53
C SER A 91 -5.99 11.11 -5.68
N ILE A 92 -4.70 10.93 -5.43
CA ILE A 92 -3.67 11.97 -5.53
C ILE A 92 -2.77 11.63 -6.71
N PRO A 93 -2.86 12.39 -7.81
CA PRO A 93 -2.01 12.15 -8.97
C PRO A 93 -0.54 12.37 -8.65
N ASN A 94 0.34 11.70 -9.38
CA ASN A 94 1.79 11.92 -9.32
C ASN A 94 2.17 13.18 -10.10
N ASP A 95 1.73 14.32 -9.60
CA ASP A 95 1.92 15.63 -10.21
C ASP A 95 2.08 16.67 -9.10
N GLY A 96 3.20 17.37 -9.11
CA GLY A 96 3.57 18.33 -8.08
C GLY A 96 2.75 19.63 -8.09
N THR A 97 1.84 19.80 -9.03
CA THR A 97 1.02 21.02 -9.15
C THR A 97 -0.26 20.96 -8.32
N ALA A 98 -0.72 19.76 -7.96
CA ALA A 98 -1.93 19.57 -7.17
C ALA A 98 -1.77 20.12 -5.74
N LYS A 99 -2.70 20.95 -5.31
CA LYS A 99 -2.81 21.37 -3.91
C LYS A 99 -3.71 20.41 -3.16
N LEU A 100 -3.18 19.77 -2.13
CA LEU A 100 -3.98 18.86 -1.31
C LEU A 100 -4.85 19.66 -0.34
N PRO A 101 -6.18 19.51 -0.38
CA PRO A 101 -7.06 20.13 0.59
C PRO A 101 -6.89 19.46 1.98
N ASP A 102 -7.25 20.17 3.04
CA ASP A 102 -7.22 19.58 4.38
C ASP A 102 -8.22 18.42 4.50
N SER A 103 -9.32 18.47 3.77
CA SER A 103 -10.35 17.43 3.69
C SER A 103 -9.89 16.10 3.06
N VAL A 104 -8.63 15.99 2.57
CA VAL A 104 -8.09 14.73 2.07
C VAL A 104 -8.19 13.62 3.12
N PHE A 105 -8.05 13.97 4.41
CA PHE A 105 -8.15 13.02 5.53
C PHE A 105 -9.58 12.71 5.99
N ASP A 106 -10.60 13.33 5.40
CA ASP A 106 -12.01 13.02 5.64
C ASP A 106 -12.49 11.80 4.81
N ASN A 107 -11.60 11.28 3.97
CA ASN A 107 -11.83 10.08 3.19
C ASN A 107 -11.42 8.83 3.98
N GLN A 108 -12.00 7.69 3.60
CA GLN A 108 -11.64 6.39 4.16
C GLN A 108 -10.33 5.86 3.57
N GLN A 109 -10.05 6.24 2.30
CA GLN A 109 -8.87 5.80 1.56
C GLN A 109 -8.27 6.97 0.78
N ILE A 110 -6.94 7.09 0.86
CA ILE A 110 -6.14 7.99 0.03
C ILE A 110 -5.31 7.12 -0.90
N VAL A 111 -5.48 7.29 -2.22
CA VAL A 111 -4.69 6.59 -3.24
C VAL A 111 -3.59 7.51 -3.74
N LEU A 112 -2.33 7.11 -3.58
CA LEU A 112 -1.15 7.80 -4.10
C LEU A 112 -0.77 7.16 -5.44
N GLU A 113 -0.96 7.88 -6.54
CA GLU A 113 -0.59 7.41 -7.87
C GLU A 113 0.92 7.49 -8.07
N LYS A 114 1.50 6.53 -8.79
CA LYS A 114 2.93 6.51 -9.12
C LYS A 114 3.20 5.94 -10.50
N GLN A 115 4.34 6.28 -11.08
CA GLN A 115 4.87 5.73 -12.34
C GLN A 115 6.25 5.08 -12.13
N THR A 116 6.62 4.78 -10.90
CA THR A 116 7.85 4.08 -10.52
C THR A 116 7.57 3.08 -9.42
N LEU A 117 8.52 2.23 -9.10
CA LEU A 117 8.40 1.28 -7.98
C LEU A 117 8.23 1.99 -6.62
N ASP A 118 8.79 3.21 -6.48
CA ASP A 118 8.79 3.94 -5.22
C ASP A 118 7.62 4.92 -5.13
N VAL A 119 6.71 4.71 -4.18
CA VAL A 119 5.60 5.61 -3.89
C VAL A 119 6.04 6.99 -3.38
N PHE A 120 7.24 7.09 -2.82
CA PHE A 120 7.81 8.38 -2.39
C PHE A 120 8.30 9.24 -3.55
N ALA A 121 8.32 8.73 -4.79
CA ALA A 121 8.47 9.53 -6.00
C ALA A 121 7.25 10.43 -6.26
N ASN A 122 6.06 10.11 -5.71
CA ASN A 122 4.93 11.04 -5.73
C ASN A 122 5.22 12.19 -4.76
N PRO A 123 5.23 13.45 -5.24
CA PRO A 123 5.63 14.63 -4.45
C PRO A 123 4.76 14.92 -3.23
N HIS A 124 3.58 14.29 -3.16
CA HIS A 124 2.64 14.47 -2.05
C HIS A 124 2.83 13.43 -0.92
N THR A 125 3.48 12.30 -1.19
CA THR A 125 3.60 11.20 -0.22
C THR A 125 4.25 11.66 1.08
N GLU A 126 5.34 12.41 0.99
CA GLU A 126 6.05 12.96 2.15
C GLU A 126 5.12 13.84 3.00
N GLY A 127 4.37 14.73 2.36
CA GLY A 127 3.42 15.63 3.02
C GLY A 127 2.29 14.88 3.74
N ILE A 128 1.72 13.84 3.11
CA ILE A 128 0.70 12.98 3.72
C ILE A 128 1.27 12.27 4.97
N VAL A 129 2.44 11.63 4.85
CA VAL A 129 3.08 10.90 5.96
C VAL A 129 3.40 11.85 7.13
N ASN A 130 3.87 13.07 6.84
CA ASN A 130 4.20 14.06 7.87
C ASN A 130 2.96 14.58 8.61
N ARG A 131 1.85 14.83 7.89
CA ARG A 131 0.57 15.26 8.49
C ARG A 131 -0.07 14.20 9.39
N LEU A 132 0.23 12.91 9.18
CA LEU A 132 -0.25 11.82 10.03
C LEU A 132 0.44 11.73 11.38
N GLY A 133 1.61 12.39 11.52
CA GLY A 133 2.36 12.47 12.77
C GLY A 133 3.40 11.36 12.95
N LYS A 134 4.40 11.64 13.80
CA LYS A 134 5.56 10.75 13.99
C LYS A 134 5.22 9.44 14.72
N ASP A 135 4.19 9.46 15.56
CA ASP A 135 3.78 8.31 16.38
C ASP A 135 2.84 7.34 15.62
N THR A 136 2.59 7.61 14.33
CA THR A 136 1.79 6.74 13.49
C THR A 136 2.54 5.44 13.20
N GLU A 137 1.84 4.32 13.35
CA GLU A 137 2.29 2.99 12.96
C GLU A 137 1.59 2.59 11.65
N TYR A 138 2.40 2.15 10.69
CA TYR A 138 1.93 1.75 9.37
C TYR A 138 1.94 0.24 9.24
N LEU A 139 0.80 -0.36 8.92
CA LEU A 139 0.69 -1.78 8.61
C LEU A 139 0.62 -1.94 7.10
N VAL A 140 1.70 -2.48 6.52
CA VAL A 140 1.93 -2.55 5.07
C VAL A 140 1.57 -3.93 4.55
N PHE A 141 0.81 -3.98 3.44
CA PHE A 141 0.39 -5.20 2.75
C PHE A 141 0.20 -4.96 1.25
N GLY A 142 0.06 -6.01 0.45
CA GLY A 142 -0.12 -5.95 -1.01
C GLY A 142 1.04 -6.57 -1.77
N VAL A 143 1.36 -6.05 -2.96
CA VAL A 143 2.33 -6.60 -3.91
C VAL A 143 3.25 -5.53 -4.48
N VAL A 144 4.46 -5.82 -4.90
CA VAL A 144 5.24 -7.07 -4.79
C VAL A 144 6.26 -6.91 -3.69
N VAL A 145 6.50 -7.95 -2.89
CA VAL A 145 7.38 -7.88 -1.70
C VAL A 145 8.75 -7.32 -2.03
N GLU A 146 9.44 -7.82 -3.06
CA GLU A 146 10.80 -7.42 -3.43
C GLU A 146 10.91 -6.08 -4.16
N HIS A 147 9.78 -5.42 -4.43
CA HIS A 147 9.73 -4.14 -5.14
C HIS A 147 8.92 -3.09 -4.35
N CYS A 148 7.68 -2.86 -4.74
CA CYS A 148 6.86 -1.76 -4.22
C CYS A 148 6.58 -1.86 -2.73
N VAL A 149 6.35 -3.07 -2.18
CA VAL A 149 6.14 -3.28 -0.73
C VAL A 149 7.43 -2.95 0.04
N HIS A 150 8.57 -3.45 -0.44
CA HIS A 150 9.87 -3.16 0.16
C HIS A 150 10.16 -1.66 0.19
N LEU A 151 10.01 -0.98 -0.96
CA LEU A 151 10.30 0.46 -1.07
C LEU A 151 9.34 1.30 -0.22
N ALA A 152 8.05 0.98 -0.20
CA ALA A 152 7.08 1.67 0.64
C ALA A 152 7.42 1.50 2.14
N ALA A 153 7.68 0.27 2.58
CA ALA A 153 8.03 -0.02 3.96
C ALA A 153 9.37 0.63 4.37
N LYS A 154 10.41 0.46 3.53
CA LYS A 154 11.72 1.08 3.76
C LYS A 154 11.63 2.60 3.79
N GLY A 155 10.92 3.20 2.84
CA GLY A 155 10.71 4.64 2.78
C GLY A 155 10.04 5.21 4.03
N LEU A 156 9.10 4.47 4.64
CA LEU A 156 8.50 4.82 5.93
C LEU A 156 9.51 4.69 7.08
N ILE A 157 10.29 3.60 7.12
CA ILE A 157 11.31 3.37 8.15
C ILE A 157 12.40 4.43 8.10
N ASP A 158 12.90 4.77 6.92
CA ASP A 158 13.94 5.80 6.71
C ASP A 158 13.48 7.18 7.22
N ARG A 159 12.16 7.41 7.30
CA ARG A 159 11.51 8.59 7.88
C ARG A 159 11.16 8.46 9.36
N GLY A 160 11.71 7.44 10.02
CA GLY A 160 11.51 7.18 11.44
C GLY A 160 10.09 6.73 11.80
N ARG A 161 9.34 6.16 10.83
CA ARG A 161 7.99 5.63 11.09
C ARG A 161 8.07 4.19 11.58
N LYS A 162 7.12 3.79 12.41
CA LYS A 162 6.96 2.39 12.80
C LYS A 162 6.24 1.65 11.69
N VAL A 163 6.79 0.51 11.30
CA VAL A 163 6.26 -0.32 10.22
C VAL A 163 6.05 -1.74 10.71
N SER A 164 4.90 -2.30 10.39
CA SER A 164 4.59 -3.72 10.53
C SER A 164 4.18 -4.27 9.17
N ILE A 165 4.74 -5.39 8.75
CA ILE A 165 4.36 -6.10 7.53
C ILE A 165 3.27 -7.11 7.86
N VAL A 166 2.16 -7.09 7.14
CA VAL A 166 1.08 -8.08 7.30
C VAL A 166 1.41 -9.30 6.43
N LYS A 167 2.09 -10.29 7.04
CA LYS A 167 2.78 -11.39 6.36
C LYS A 167 1.90 -12.34 5.54
N ASP A 168 0.61 -12.41 5.83
CA ASP A 168 -0.39 -13.25 5.14
C ASP A 168 -1.29 -12.44 4.19
N ALA A 169 -0.89 -11.18 3.94
CA ALA A 169 -1.51 -10.27 2.99
C ALA A 169 -0.48 -9.64 2.04
N ILE A 170 0.66 -10.29 1.83
CA ILE A 170 1.70 -9.91 0.86
C ILE A 170 2.02 -11.08 -0.06
N GLU A 171 2.49 -10.78 -1.29
CA GLU A 171 2.95 -11.80 -2.23
C GLU A 171 4.21 -11.34 -2.99
N THR A 172 4.95 -12.29 -3.53
CA THR A 172 6.28 -12.09 -4.17
C THR A 172 6.30 -12.69 -5.58
N LEU A 173 7.03 -12.08 -6.50
CA LEU A 173 7.31 -12.67 -7.81
C LEU A 173 8.38 -13.74 -7.74
N ARG A 174 9.40 -13.53 -6.89
CA ARG A 174 10.55 -14.42 -6.75
C ARG A 174 10.80 -14.72 -5.27
N GLY A 175 10.43 -15.91 -4.83
CA GLY A 175 10.49 -16.28 -3.41
C GLY A 175 11.87 -16.07 -2.73
N VAL A 176 12.99 -16.15 -3.48
CA VAL A 176 14.34 -15.87 -2.93
C VAL A 176 14.51 -14.37 -2.68
N ASP A 177 14.14 -13.54 -3.66
CA ASP A 177 14.28 -12.09 -3.58
C ASP A 177 13.30 -11.52 -2.55
N GLY A 178 12.06 -12.04 -2.50
CA GLY A 178 11.08 -11.68 -1.48
C GLY A 178 11.58 -11.97 -0.06
N ARG A 179 12.16 -13.15 0.19
CA ARG A 179 12.76 -13.45 1.51
C ARG A 179 13.87 -12.49 1.89
N ARG A 180 14.79 -12.18 0.94
CA ARG A 180 15.86 -11.19 1.17
C ARG A 180 15.29 -9.83 1.55
N SER A 181 14.27 -9.36 0.85
CA SER A 181 13.60 -8.08 1.14
C SER A 181 12.94 -8.08 2.52
N LEU A 182 12.29 -9.17 2.92
CA LEU A 182 11.71 -9.28 4.26
C LEU A 182 12.77 -9.33 5.35
N ASP A 183 13.89 -10.03 5.13
CA ASP A 183 15.01 -10.08 6.07
C ASP A 183 15.66 -8.70 6.23
N GLU A 184 15.81 -7.94 5.14
CA GLU A 184 16.28 -6.56 5.20
C GLU A 184 15.32 -5.67 6.00
N LEU A 185 14.03 -5.70 5.70
CA LEU A 185 13.03 -4.91 6.44
C LEU A 185 13.03 -5.27 7.94
N LYS A 186 13.19 -6.55 8.27
CA LYS A 186 13.33 -7.01 9.65
C LYS A 186 14.56 -6.42 10.32
N SER A 187 15.71 -6.41 9.62
CA SER A 187 16.96 -5.82 10.14
C SER A 187 16.84 -4.30 10.36
N LEU A 188 16.01 -3.62 9.57
CA LEU A 188 15.68 -2.19 9.70
C LEU A 188 14.63 -1.92 10.80
N GLY A 189 14.12 -2.94 11.47
CA GLY A 189 13.20 -2.79 12.60
C GLY A 189 11.72 -2.94 12.27
N ALA A 190 11.36 -3.41 11.08
CA ALA A 190 9.97 -3.76 10.78
C ALA A 190 9.50 -4.93 11.65
N ALA A 191 8.30 -4.82 12.20
CA ALA A 191 7.60 -5.93 12.83
C ALA A 191 6.83 -6.76 11.78
N PHE A 192 6.44 -7.98 12.14
CA PHE A 192 5.66 -8.86 11.29
C PHE A 192 4.44 -9.35 12.04
N VAL A 193 3.28 -9.16 11.45
CA VAL A 193 1.98 -9.52 12.04
C VAL A 193 1.14 -10.32 11.04
N SER A 194 0.15 -11.05 11.52
CA SER A 194 -0.90 -11.63 10.68
C SER A 194 -2.04 -10.63 10.47
N THR A 195 -2.93 -10.93 9.53
CA THR A 195 -4.17 -10.18 9.34
C THR A 195 -5.02 -10.11 10.61
N ASP A 196 -5.12 -11.22 11.36
CA ASP A 196 -5.86 -11.27 12.62
C ASP A 196 -5.24 -10.36 13.69
N GLU A 197 -3.91 -10.39 13.82
CA GLU A 197 -3.18 -9.51 14.73
C GLU A 197 -3.34 -8.04 14.33
N ALA A 198 -3.26 -7.72 13.04
CA ALA A 198 -3.45 -6.36 12.51
C ALA A 198 -4.85 -5.81 12.84
N ILE A 199 -5.89 -6.62 12.66
CA ILE A 199 -7.28 -6.27 13.00
C ILE A 199 -7.43 -6.09 14.52
N ALA A 200 -6.86 -6.99 15.32
CA ALA A 200 -6.91 -6.91 16.78
C ALA A 200 -6.20 -5.64 17.31
N MET A 201 -5.08 -5.22 16.69
CA MET A 201 -4.40 -3.97 17.03
C MET A 201 -5.29 -2.74 16.87
N VAL A 202 -6.17 -2.73 15.86
CA VAL A 202 -7.13 -1.65 15.62
C VAL A 202 -8.32 -1.77 16.58
N ALA A 203 -8.89 -2.96 16.77
CA ALA A 203 -10.04 -3.20 17.64
C ALA A 203 -9.74 -2.91 19.12
N GLY A 204 -8.56 -3.28 19.61
CA GLY A 204 -8.13 -2.99 20.99
C GLY A 204 -7.95 -1.51 21.31
N LYS A 205 -8.00 -0.63 20.30
CA LYS A 205 -7.99 0.83 20.47
C LYS A 205 -9.39 1.43 20.57
N ALA A 206 -10.38 0.81 19.94
CA ALA A 206 -11.77 1.27 19.99
C ALA A 206 -12.46 0.99 21.34
N ALA A 207 -11.90 0.09 22.16
CA ALA A 207 -12.44 -0.35 23.46
C ALA A 207 -11.84 0.40 24.67
N ARG A 208 -11.04 1.45 24.45
CA ARG A 208 -10.42 2.30 25.49
C ARG A 208 -10.73 3.76 25.20
#